data_026f463d66af75a4da8a92068db7626f
#
_entry.id   026f463d66af75a4da8a92068db7626f
#
_cell.length_a   1.000
_cell.length_b   1.000
_cell.length_c   1.000
_cell.angle_alpha   90.00
_cell.angle_beta   90.00
_cell.angle_gamma   90.00
#
_symmetry.space_group_name_H-M   'P 1'
#
loop_
_entity.id
_entity.type
_entity.pdbx_description
1 polymer ?
#
loop_
_entity_poly.entity_id
_entity_poly.type
_entity_poly.pdbx_seq_one_letter_code
_entity_poly.pdbx_strand_id
1 'polypeptide(L)'
;MKTFRISRRALLRGMAAALPLPLLEVMTPVSAFAQGVTPKAGAPIRYLYFYQGNGFYPKAWNPEGNGKEFILPETLASFEPVKDKLTIIRNLETIAFGPHIGKCSALLTGHQAERDSKTGKFTNPKTVDQVIADKIGNDTLYPSISAGIESPGLGYCSGINMPMSMGSSISWRNNAPIQPELKPRNLFDMLFSRGGAEAKERAAWQGSILDKVVLQEASALQKRASSADKQKVAEYLDSVRTVERRMQSSVLTTKRAWTPPTRPGELVAPPPGVPADRSEHCKQMMDLLALALWTDSTRVATFMFTNELSEGDFRFLGSGITSSFHDTYSHHGNNPEKVACYKAINKFHAEQVAYFASKLDSIKEDDGRTLLDNSAVFFGGALKDGNGHVNVDLPVALIGSAGGKFKPAGHIKAPDHTNVANLHLTALGWYGIELPDFNGFSTGKIKEIA
;
A
#
# COMPACT_ATOMS: atom_id res chain seq x y z
N MET A 1 47.19 -19.44 10.23
CA MET A 1 45.80 -19.31 10.72
C MET A 1 45.00 -20.48 10.17
N LYS A 2 44.53 -21.41 11.04
CA LYS A 2 43.71 -22.54 10.61
C LYS A 2 42.26 -22.06 10.42
N THR A 3 41.76 -22.06 9.19
CA THR A 3 40.37 -21.78 8.85
C THR A 3 39.47 -22.91 9.38
N PHE A 4 38.66 -22.60 10.35
CA PHE A 4 37.63 -23.52 10.87
C PHE A 4 36.55 -23.68 9.80
N ARG A 5 36.37 -24.86 9.25
CA ARG A 5 35.23 -25.19 8.33
C ARG A 5 34.22 -26.05 9.07
N ILE A 6 33.03 -25.57 9.23
CA ILE A 6 31.90 -26.34 9.74
C ILE A 6 31.13 -26.95 8.54
N SER A 7 30.97 -28.26 8.53
CA SER A 7 30.26 -28.95 7.45
C SER A 7 28.72 -28.80 7.66
N ARG A 8 27.96 -28.62 6.58
CA ARG A 8 26.49 -28.57 6.60
C ARG A 8 25.86 -29.70 7.39
N ARG A 9 26.46 -30.91 7.39
CA ARG A 9 25.97 -32.09 8.11
C ARG A 9 26.14 -32.01 9.63
N ALA A 10 27.15 -31.28 10.11
CA ALA A 10 27.37 -31.10 11.55
C ALA A 10 26.37 -30.09 12.16
N LEU A 11 25.97 -29.06 11.39
CA LEU A 11 25.00 -28.06 11.82
C LEU A 11 23.58 -28.63 11.89
N LEU A 12 23.22 -29.56 10.99
CA LEU A 12 21.87 -30.14 10.89
C LEU A 12 21.57 -31.23 11.93
N ARG A 13 22.57 -31.76 12.65
CA ARG A 13 22.37 -32.80 13.66
C ARG A 13 22.06 -32.30 15.06
N GLY A 14 22.12 -30.99 15.30
CA GLY A 14 21.97 -30.41 16.62
C GLY A 14 20.66 -29.63 16.88
N MET A 15 19.77 -29.47 15.88
CA MET A 15 18.60 -28.62 16.04
C MET A 15 17.33 -29.32 15.54
N ALA A 16 16.47 -29.67 16.46
CA ALA A 16 15.10 -30.21 16.22
C ALA A 16 14.08 -29.13 15.85
N ALA A 17 14.53 -27.97 15.33
CA ALA A 17 13.68 -26.94 14.74
C ALA A 17 14.40 -26.34 13.54
N ALA A 18 14.11 -26.81 12.34
CA ALA A 18 14.68 -26.28 11.10
C ALA A 18 14.03 -24.93 10.75
N LEU A 19 14.57 -23.85 11.26
CA LEU A 19 14.45 -22.55 10.62
C LEU A 19 15.39 -22.55 9.40
N PRO A 20 14.96 -22.16 8.19
CA PRO A 20 15.86 -21.99 7.07
C PRO A 20 16.83 -20.84 7.38
N LEU A 21 18.05 -21.18 7.78
CA LEU A 21 19.14 -20.22 7.92
C LEU A 21 19.45 -19.64 6.54
N PRO A 22 19.56 -18.31 6.38
CA PRO A 22 20.08 -17.70 5.17
C PRO A 22 21.51 -18.24 4.92
N LEU A 23 21.86 -18.39 3.65
CA LEU A 23 23.22 -18.75 3.23
C LEU A 23 24.17 -17.63 3.71
N LEU A 24 24.97 -17.92 4.71
CA LEU A 24 26.03 -17.02 5.16
C LEU A 24 27.17 -17.06 4.12
N GLU A 25 27.84 -15.93 3.88
CA GLU A 25 29.01 -15.86 2.95
C GLU A 25 30.06 -16.94 3.24
N VAL A 26 30.24 -17.28 4.51
CA VAL A 26 31.15 -18.36 4.97
C VAL A 26 30.75 -19.77 4.48
N MET A 27 29.54 -19.93 3.98
CA MET A 27 28.98 -21.20 3.46
C MET A 27 29.08 -21.34 1.94
N THR A 28 29.51 -20.31 1.22
CA THR A 28 29.74 -20.33 -0.23
C THR A 28 31.14 -20.86 -0.55
N PRO A 29 31.27 -21.82 -1.49
CA PRO A 29 32.61 -22.25 -1.95
C PRO A 29 33.32 -21.06 -2.61
N VAL A 30 34.61 -20.89 -2.32
CA VAL A 30 35.48 -19.84 -2.92
C VAL A 30 35.47 -19.88 -4.45
N SER A 31 35.18 -21.05 -5.06
CA SER A 31 35.07 -21.21 -6.50
C SER A 31 33.83 -20.53 -7.11
N ALA A 32 32.83 -20.11 -6.30
CA ALA A 32 31.67 -19.38 -6.78
C ALA A 32 31.99 -17.90 -7.07
N PHE A 33 33.07 -17.36 -6.52
CA PHE A 33 33.53 -15.98 -6.75
C PHE A 33 34.36 -15.79 -8.03
N ALA A 34 34.74 -16.89 -8.71
CA ALA A 34 35.59 -16.83 -9.90
C ALA A 34 34.82 -16.94 -11.23
N GLN A 35 33.52 -17.16 -11.22
CA GLN A 35 32.69 -17.10 -12.41
C GLN A 35 32.08 -15.70 -12.51
N GLY A 36 32.36 -15.02 -13.61
CA GLY A 36 32.06 -13.63 -13.91
C GLY A 36 30.77 -13.13 -13.29
N VAL A 37 30.88 -12.06 -12.51
CA VAL A 37 29.80 -11.36 -11.87
C VAL A 37 28.83 -10.93 -12.97
N THR A 38 27.75 -11.68 -13.17
CA THR A 38 26.55 -11.13 -13.81
C THR A 38 26.16 -9.90 -12.99
N PRO A 39 25.90 -8.74 -13.60
CA PRO A 39 25.51 -7.56 -12.86
C PRO A 39 24.36 -7.95 -11.94
N LYS A 40 24.55 -7.77 -10.63
CA LYS A 40 23.50 -8.01 -9.64
C LYS A 40 22.31 -7.17 -10.07
N ALA A 41 21.16 -7.79 -10.32
CA ALA A 41 19.95 -7.05 -10.64
C ALA A 41 19.74 -6.00 -9.53
N GLY A 42 19.49 -4.75 -9.92
CA GLY A 42 19.27 -3.66 -8.95
C GLY A 42 18.15 -4.02 -7.98
N ALA A 43 18.16 -3.42 -6.81
CA ALA A 43 17.09 -3.61 -5.82
C ALA A 43 15.71 -3.34 -6.45
N PRO A 44 14.67 -4.12 -6.08
CA PRO A 44 13.34 -3.94 -6.66
C PRO A 44 12.75 -2.59 -6.26
N ILE A 45 11.97 -1.98 -7.13
CA ILE A 45 11.22 -0.78 -6.82
C ILE A 45 9.88 -1.13 -6.16
N ARG A 46 9.43 -0.25 -5.25
CA ARG A 46 8.23 -0.48 -4.43
C ARG A 46 7.25 0.67 -4.57
N TYR A 47 5.96 0.35 -4.44
CA TYR A 47 4.84 1.29 -4.45
C TYR A 47 4.07 1.24 -3.14
N LEU A 48 3.83 2.40 -2.53
CA LEU A 48 3.00 2.52 -1.33
C LEU A 48 2.08 3.73 -1.43
N TYR A 49 0.87 3.59 -0.89
CA TYR A 49 -0.04 4.72 -0.70
C TYR A 49 -0.57 4.76 0.74
N PHE A 50 -0.26 5.83 1.45
CA PHE A 50 -0.79 6.15 2.78
C PHE A 50 -1.97 7.10 2.63
N TYR A 51 -3.13 6.69 3.13
CA TYR A 51 -4.38 7.40 2.98
C TYR A 51 -4.91 7.93 4.31
N GLN A 52 -5.32 9.20 4.30
CA GLN A 52 -6.11 9.83 5.36
C GLN A 52 -7.47 10.21 4.82
N GLY A 53 -8.53 9.72 5.47
CA GLY A 53 -9.91 10.14 5.20
C GLY A 53 -10.25 11.51 5.80
N ASN A 54 -11.47 11.99 5.53
CA ASN A 54 -12.02 13.26 6.03
C ASN A 54 -11.23 14.52 5.62
N GLY A 55 -10.33 14.43 4.61
CA GLY A 55 -9.61 15.55 4.03
C GLY A 55 -8.55 16.19 4.93
N PHE A 56 -8.06 17.35 4.49
CA PHE A 56 -7.02 18.12 5.16
C PHE A 56 -7.42 19.58 5.29
N TYR A 57 -6.76 20.33 6.18
CA TYR A 57 -6.93 21.77 6.25
C TYR A 57 -6.01 22.45 5.22
N PRO A 58 -6.56 23.06 4.14
CA PRO A 58 -5.74 23.48 2.98
C PRO A 58 -4.65 24.49 3.32
N LYS A 59 -4.93 25.43 4.24
CA LYS A 59 -3.94 26.45 4.64
C LYS A 59 -2.74 25.88 5.39
N ALA A 60 -2.88 24.72 6.01
CA ALA A 60 -1.80 24.03 6.71
C ALA A 60 -1.12 22.94 5.84
N TRP A 61 -1.74 22.57 4.72
CA TRP A 61 -1.17 21.58 3.77
C TRP A 61 -0.38 22.23 2.63
N ASN A 62 -0.84 23.39 2.13
CA ASN A 62 -0.30 24.00 0.92
C ASN A 62 1.07 24.64 1.18
N PRO A 63 2.14 24.23 0.46
CA PRO A 63 3.46 24.84 0.61
C PRO A 63 3.52 26.25 0.00
N GLU A 64 4.41 27.07 0.54
CA GLU A 64 4.82 28.33 -0.07
C GLU A 64 6.06 28.11 -0.95
N GLY A 65 6.25 28.92 -1.97
CA GLY A 65 7.33 28.77 -2.95
C GLY A 65 7.05 27.68 -3.99
N ASN A 66 8.01 27.39 -4.86
CA ASN A 66 7.92 26.42 -5.95
C ASN A 66 9.22 25.64 -6.11
N GLY A 67 9.16 24.49 -6.77
CA GLY A 67 10.33 23.65 -6.99
C GLY A 67 10.96 23.19 -5.68
N LYS A 68 12.27 23.04 -5.66
CA LYS A 68 13.01 22.52 -4.49
C LYS A 68 13.17 23.54 -3.35
N GLU A 69 12.97 24.80 -3.60
CA GLU A 69 13.11 25.90 -2.60
C GLU A 69 11.80 26.20 -1.87
N PHE A 70 10.84 25.30 -1.94
CA PHE A 70 9.58 25.44 -1.21
C PHE A 70 9.76 25.39 0.31
N ILE A 71 8.83 26.03 1.01
CA ILE A 71 8.74 25.99 2.48
C ILE A 71 7.77 24.87 2.85
N LEU A 72 8.19 23.97 3.74
CA LEU A 72 7.30 22.93 4.24
C LEU A 72 6.11 23.54 4.97
N PRO A 73 4.87 23.15 4.61
CA PRO A 73 3.69 23.63 5.32
C PRO A 73 3.59 22.97 6.70
N GLU A 74 2.79 23.56 7.59
CA GLU A 74 2.62 23.12 8.97
C GLU A 74 2.34 21.62 9.10
N THR A 75 1.44 21.09 8.28
CA THR A 75 1.10 19.66 8.29
C THR A 75 2.28 18.76 7.92
N LEU A 76 3.15 19.19 7.03
CA LEU A 76 4.27 18.40 6.50
C LEU A 76 5.62 18.77 7.14
N ALA A 77 5.65 19.56 8.21
CA ALA A 77 6.90 19.98 8.86
C ALA A 77 7.79 18.83 9.32
N SER A 78 7.20 17.69 9.68
CA SER A 78 7.92 16.47 10.09
C SER A 78 8.72 15.80 8.96
N PHE A 79 8.50 16.19 7.69
CA PHE A 79 9.25 15.67 6.54
C PHE A 79 10.60 16.37 6.32
N GLU A 80 10.99 17.34 7.16
CA GLU A 80 12.28 18.05 7.01
C GLU A 80 13.48 17.10 6.82
N PRO A 81 13.62 15.96 7.54
CA PRO A 81 14.74 15.03 7.35
C PRO A 81 14.81 14.38 5.95
N VAL A 82 13.71 14.36 5.21
CA VAL A 82 13.60 13.73 3.87
C VAL A 82 13.05 14.70 2.82
N LYS A 83 13.16 16.01 3.09
CA LYS A 83 12.63 17.08 2.23
C LYS A 83 13.21 17.06 0.82
N ASP A 84 14.46 16.69 0.67
CA ASP A 84 15.15 16.53 -0.61
C ASP A 84 14.58 15.38 -1.47
N LYS A 85 13.86 14.46 -0.84
CA LYS A 85 13.18 13.30 -1.47
C LYS A 85 11.67 13.50 -1.62
N LEU A 86 11.16 14.70 -1.32
CA LEU A 86 9.75 15.02 -1.31
C LEU A 86 9.32 15.75 -2.59
N THR A 87 8.15 15.38 -3.10
CA THR A 87 7.42 16.12 -4.12
C THR A 87 5.98 16.33 -3.66
N ILE A 88 5.53 17.57 -3.55
CA ILE A 88 4.14 17.92 -3.26
C ILE A 88 3.49 18.33 -4.58
N ILE A 89 2.39 17.66 -4.94
CA ILE A 89 1.72 17.81 -6.23
C ILE A 89 0.37 18.48 -6.01
N ARG A 90 0.16 19.62 -6.68
CA ARG A 90 -1.06 20.41 -6.60
C ARG A 90 -1.89 20.30 -7.89
N ASN A 91 -3.12 20.76 -7.82
CA ASN A 91 -4.09 20.83 -8.92
C ASN A 91 -4.55 19.45 -9.45
N LEU A 92 -4.42 18.40 -8.64
CA LEU A 92 -5.00 17.10 -8.98
C LEU A 92 -6.46 17.04 -8.54
N GLU A 93 -7.30 16.37 -9.32
CA GLU A 93 -8.72 16.18 -9.00
C GLU A 93 -9.22 14.78 -9.34
N THR A 94 -10.37 14.40 -8.80
CA THR A 94 -11.08 13.17 -9.16
C THR A 94 -12.47 13.48 -9.71
N ILE A 95 -12.99 12.59 -10.56
CA ILE A 95 -14.39 12.62 -10.98
C ILE A 95 -15.19 11.86 -9.92
N ALA A 96 -15.75 12.60 -8.96
CA ALA A 96 -16.52 12.01 -7.87
C ALA A 96 -17.63 12.95 -7.39
N PHE A 97 -18.76 12.36 -7.07
CA PHE A 97 -19.97 13.07 -6.63
C PHE A 97 -20.34 12.69 -5.20
N GLY A 98 -21.16 13.51 -4.57
CA GLY A 98 -21.59 13.28 -3.20
C GLY A 98 -20.47 13.48 -2.16
N PRO A 99 -20.77 13.21 -0.89
CA PRO A 99 -19.80 13.31 0.18
C PRO A 99 -18.84 12.10 0.19
N HIS A 100 -17.77 12.21 0.90
CA HIS A 100 -16.75 11.27 1.35
C HIS A 100 -16.57 9.94 0.57
N ILE A 101 -17.43 8.92 0.74
CA ILE A 101 -17.23 7.53 0.29
C ILE A 101 -17.00 7.41 -1.22
N GLY A 102 -17.78 8.14 -2.02
CA GLY A 102 -17.58 8.15 -3.47
C GLY A 102 -16.19 8.65 -3.86
N LYS A 103 -15.70 9.68 -3.16
CA LYS A 103 -14.40 10.29 -3.40
C LYS A 103 -13.24 9.36 -3.02
N CYS A 104 -13.39 8.63 -1.90
CA CYS A 104 -12.42 7.59 -1.51
C CYS A 104 -12.22 6.56 -2.63
N SER A 105 -13.31 6.06 -3.21
CA SER A 105 -13.24 5.07 -4.29
C SER A 105 -12.61 5.60 -5.58
N ALA A 106 -12.57 6.93 -5.77
CA ALA A 106 -12.00 7.58 -6.95
C ALA A 106 -10.49 7.80 -6.87
N LEU A 107 -9.91 7.78 -5.67
CA LEU A 107 -8.53 8.24 -5.47
C LEU A 107 -7.49 7.47 -6.31
N LEU A 108 -7.58 6.15 -6.35
CA LEU A 108 -6.61 5.30 -7.07
C LEU A 108 -7.11 4.82 -8.44
N THR A 109 -8.20 5.41 -8.95
CA THR A 109 -8.78 5.08 -10.27
C THR A 109 -8.99 6.30 -11.15
N GLY A 110 -9.16 7.50 -10.58
CA GLY A 110 -9.52 8.73 -11.27
C GLY A 110 -11.03 9.02 -11.28
N HIS A 111 -11.87 8.02 -11.03
CA HIS A 111 -13.33 8.11 -11.04
C HIS A 111 -13.93 7.27 -9.91
N GLN A 112 -15.04 7.72 -9.31
CA GLN A 112 -15.72 6.97 -8.25
C GLN A 112 -16.31 5.66 -8.74
N ALA A 113 -16.53 4.73 -7.80
CA ALA A 113 -17.27 3.51 -8.05
C ALA A 113 -18.70 3.83 -8.50
N GLU A 114 -19.14 3.17 -9.57
CA GLU A 114 -20.47 3.36 -10.16
C GLU A 114 -21.43 2.23 -9.78
N ARG A 115 -22.70 2.57 -9.62
CA ARG A 115 -23.74 1.59 -9.37
C ARG A 115 -24.29 1.08 -10.70
N ASP A 116 -24.12 -0.21 -10.97
CA ASP A 116 -24.76 -0.87 -12.09
C ASP A 116 -26.30 -0.83 -11.91
N SER A 117 -26.98 -0.22 -12.86
CA SER A 117 -28.43 -0.01 -12.79
C SER A 117 -29.26 -1.30 -12.86
N LYS A 118 -28.68 -2.38 -13.44
CA LYS A 118 -29.37 -3.68 -13.62
C LYS A 118 -29.20 -4.58 -12.42
N THR A 119 -27.99 -4.60 -11.84
CA THR A 119 -27.66 -5.51 -10.74
C THR A 119 -27.67 -4.85 -9.37
N GLY A 120 -27.67 -3.51 -9.33
CA GLY A 120 -27.57 -2.71 -8.10
C GLY A 120 -26.21 -2.79 -7.42
N LYS A 121 -25.23 -3.51 -7.98
CA LYS A 121 -23.90 -3.65 -7.46
C LYS A 121 -23.03 -2.46 -7.84
N PHE A 122 -22.09 -2.12 -6.97
CA PHE A 122 -21.06 -1.14 -7.30
C PHE A 122 -19.92 -1.82 -8.06
N THR A 123 -19.41 -1.12 -9.08
CA THR A 123 -18.27 -1.51 -9.89
C THR A 123 -17.22 -0.40 -9.83
N ASN A 124 -15.95 -0.77 -9.81
CA ASN A 124 -14.85 0.17 -9.90
C ASN A 124 -13.73 -0.46 -10.73
N PRO A 125 -13.06 0.29 -11.59
CA PRO A 125 -11.87 -0.20 -12.29
C PRO A 125 -10.81 -0.72 -11.31
N LYS A 126 -9.86 -1.49 -11.84
CA LYS A 126 -8.68 -1.89 -11.07
C LYS A 126 -7.86 -0.65 -10.69
N THR A 127 -7.54 -0.51 -9.42
CA THR A 127 -6.73 0.61 -8.92
C THR A 127 -5.25 0.48 -9.34
N VAL A 128 -4.55 1.59 -9.37
CA VAL A 128 -3.16 1.67 -9.84
C VAL A 128 -2.23 0.75 -9.06
N ASP A 129 -2.38 0.63 -7.74
CA ASP A 129 -1.62 -0.31 -6.90
C ASP A 129 -1.83 -1.76 -7.35
N GLN A 130 -3.04 -2.13 -7.74
CA GLN A 130 -3.33 -3.49 -8.22
C GLN A 130 -2.84 -3.75 -9.64
N VAL A 131 -2.78 -2.72 -10.50
CA VAL A 131 -2.14 -2.82 -11.83
C VAL A 131 -0.62 -3.00 -11.67
N ILE A 132 0.00 -2.25 -10.76
CA ILE A 132 1.42 -2.40 -10.42
C ILE A 132 1.69 -3.77 -9.80
N ALA A 133 0.82 -4.25 -8.89
CA ALA A 133 0.95 -5.56 -8.26
C ALA A 133 0.93 -6.71 -9.28
N ASP A 134 0.15 -6.59 -10.35
CA ASP A 134 0.15 -7.59 -11.43
C ASP A 134 1.49 -7.65 -12.17
N LYS A 135 2.24 -6.55 -12.20
CA LYS A 135 3.54 -6.46 -12.88
C LYS A 135 4.72 -6.90 -12.02
N ILE A 136 4.81 -6.37 -10.80
CA ILE A 136 5.99 -6.55 -9.94
C ILE A 136 5.75 -7.43 -8.71
N GLY A 137 4.51 -7.78 -8.42
CA GLY A 137 4.14 -8.58 -7.25
C GLY A 137 4.23 -10.09 -7.45
N ASN A 138 4.39 -10.56 -8.70
CA ASN A 138 4.42 -12.00 -8.99
C ASN A 138 5.66 -12.71 -8.43
N ASP A 139 6.74 -11.97 -8.18
CA ASP A 139 7.98 -12.51 -7.62
C ASP A 139 8.01 -12.47 -6.08
N THR A 140 6.96 -11.98 -5.45
CA THR A 140 6.86 -11.78 -4.01
C THR A 140 5.87 -12.74 -3.35
N LEU A 141 5.97 -12.92 -2.04
CA LEU A 141 5.07 -13.77 -1.27
C LEU A 141 3.62 -13.27 -1.36
N TYR A 142 3.44 -11.95 -1.32
CA TYR A 142 2.15 -11.27 -1.46
C TYR A 142 2.26 -10.25 -2.60
N PRO A 143 1.47 -10.39 -3.67
CA PRO A 143 1.46 -9.42 -4.78
C PRO A 143 1.20 -7.99 -4.31
N SER A 144 0.34 -7.83 -3.31
CA SER A 144 0.10 -6.58 -2.60
C SER A 144 -0.35 -6.85 -1.17
N ILE A 145 -0.15 -5.87 -0.28
CA ILE A 145 -0.69 -5.86 1.08
C ILE A 145 -1.53 -4.59 1.26
N SER A 146 -2.79 -4.75 1.66
CA SER A 146 -3.62 -3.65 2.16
C SER A 146 -3.67 -3.73 3.67
N ALA A 147 -3.33 -2.64 4.35
CA ALA A 147 -3.30 -2.55 5.80
C ALA A 147 -3.98 -1.26 6.28
N GLY A 148 -4.35 -1.20 7.54
CA GLY A 148 -5.00 -0.03 8.12
C GLY A 148 -5.14 -0.16 9.62
N ILE A 149 -5.83 0.81 10.25
CA ILE A 149 -6.02 0.85 11.70
C ILE A 149 -7.47 1.06 12.15
N GLU A 150 -8.41 1.17 11.21
CA GLU A 150 -9.83 1.30 11.53
C GLU A 150 -10.65 0.17 10.92
N SER A 151 -11.60 -0.35 11.70
CA SER A 151 -12.56 -1.35 11.22
C SER A 151 -13.46 -0.76 10.13
N PRO A 152 -13.86 -1.55 9.12
CA PRO A 152 -14.79 -1.10 8.10
C PRO A 152 -16.10 -0.59 8.70
N GLY A 153 -16.61 0.52 8.15
CA GLY A 153 -17.91 1.04 8.50
C GLY A 153 -19.03 0.06 8.11
N LEU A 154 -20.09 0.02 8.90
CA LEU A 154 -21.26 -0.84 8.69
C LEU A 154 -22.43 -0.05 8.09
N GLY A 155 -23.27 -0.74 7.31
CA GLY A 155 -24.46 -0.15 6.70
C GLY A 155 -24.17 0.67 5.44
N TYR A 156 -25.03 1.67 5.19
CA TYR A 156 -25.02 2.51 4.00
C TYR A 156 -24.91 3.99 4.36
N CYS A 157 -24.14 4.75 3.58
CA CYS A 157 -24.13 6.20 3.67
C CYS A 157 -25.46 6.77 3.14
N SER A 158 -26.19 7.51 3.96
CA SER A 158 -27.54 8.00 3.68
C SER A 158 -27.62 8.93 2.46
N GLY A 159 -26.60 9.73 2.19
CA GLY A 159 -26.61 10.71 1.10
C GLY A 159 -26.43 10.14 -0.31
N ILE A 160 -25.76 9.00 -0.44
CA ILE A 160 -25.36 8.42 -1.74
C ILE A 160 -25.71 6.94 -1.89
N ASN A 161 -26.33 6.34 -0.88
CA ASN A 161 -26.71 4.93 -0.86
C ASN A 161 -25.53 3.97 -1.23
N MET A 162 -24.32 4.31 -0.82
CA MET A 162 -23.13 3.47 -0.95
C MET A 162 -22.85 2.72 0.36
N PRO A 163 -22.40 1.45 0.30
CA PRO A 163 -21.96 0.73 1.49
C PRO A 163 -20.82 1.46 2.21
N MET A 164 -20.91 1.62 3.53
CA MET A 164 -19.86 2.25 4.35
C MET A 164 -18.51 1.56 4.20
N SER A 165 -18.51 0.24 3.99
CA SER A 165 -17.30 -0.56 3.75
C SER A 165 -16.50 -0.13 2.51
N MET A 166 -17.10 0.57 1.56
CA MET A 166 -16.41 1.13 0.39
C MET A 166 -15.55 2.35 0.74
N GLY A 167 -15.88 3.07 1.81
CA GLY A 167 -15.04 4.13 2.38
C GLY A 167 -13.90 3.61 3.27
N SER A 168 -13.79 2.30 3.43
CA SER A 168 -12.78 1.62 4.25
C SER A 168 -11.73 0.90 3.40
N SER A 169 -11.67 1.20 2.10
CA SER A 169 -10.64 0.71 1.18
C SER A 169 -10.43 1.68 0.02
N ILE A 170 -9.16 1.97 -0.26
CA ILE A 170 -8.75 2.69 -1.49
C ILE A 170 -8.32 1.75 -2.61
N SER A 171 -8.09 0.47 -2.32
CA SER A 171 -7.60 -0.54 -3.26
C SER A 171 -8.72 -1.42 -3.76
N TRP A 172 -8.82 -1.59 -5.10
CA TRP A 172 -9.90 -2.34 -5.74
C TRP A 172 -9.37 -3.31 -6.80
N ARG A 173 -9.94 -4.52 -6.79
CA ARG A 173 -9.67 -5.56 -7.79
C ARG A 173 -10.96 -6.31 -8.12
N ASN A 174 -11.20 -6.60 -9.39
CA ASN A 174 -12.37 -7.36 -9.83
C ASN A 174 -13.70 -6.77 -9.33
N ASN A 175 -13.84 -5.45 -9.43
CA ASN A 175 -15.02 -4.70 -8.97
C ASN A 175 -15.30 -4.82 -7.45
N ALA A 176 -14.33 -5.23 -6.66
CA ALA A 176 -14.48 -5.37 -5.21
C ALA A 176 -13.38 -4.60 -4.46
N PRO A 177 -13.72 -3.92 -3.35
CA PRO A 177 -12.73 -3.28 -2.48
C PRO A 177 -11.91 -4.35 -1.74
N ILE A 178 -10.60 -4.15 -1.66
CA ILE A 178 -9.69 -4.97 -0.87
C ILE A 178 -9.65 -4.42 0.55
N GLN A 179 -10.28 -5.12 1.48
CA GLN A 179 -10.31 -4.66 2.87
C GLN A 179 -8.92 -4.75 3.53
N PRO A 180 -8.52 -3.76 4.32
CA PRO A 180 -7.22 -3.73 4.96
C PRO A 180 -7.12 -4.74 6.11
N GLU A 181 -5.95 -5.35 6.30
CA GLU A 181 -5.61 -6.06 7.54
C GLU A 181 -5.35 -5.04 8.65
N LEU A 182 -5.97 -5.23 9.81
CA LEU A 182 -5.93 -4.28 10.91
C LEU A 182 -5.09 -4.76 12.10
N LYS A 183 -4.83 -6.06 12.20
CA LYS A 183 -4.19 -6.66 13.37
C LYS A 183 -2.69 -6.84 13.12
N PRO A 184 -1.81 -6.20 13.92
CA PRO A 184 -0.37 -6.38 13.77
C PRO A 184 0.03 -7.86 13.84
N ARG A 185 -0.59 -8.65 14.73
CA ARG A 185 -0.32 -10.08 14.84
C ARG A 185 -0.62 -10.85 13.55
N ASN A 186 -1.75 -10.58 12.89
CA ASN A 186 -2.09 -11.23 11.64
C ASN A 186 -1.09 -10.88 10.54
N LEU A 187 -0.72 -9.60 10.43
CA LEU A 187 0.27 -9.16 9.45
C LEU A 187 1.64 -9.79 9.73
N PHE A 188 2.05 -9.87 10.99
CA PHE A 188 3.27 -10.58 11.39
C PHE A 188 3.22 -12.07 11.01
N ASP A 189 2.13 -12.75 11.32
CA ASP A 189 1.97 -14.18 11.01
C ASP A 189 1.94 -14.42 9.49
N MET A 190 1.33 -13.53 8.71
CA MET A 190 1.42 -13.54 7.25
C MET A 190 2.87 -13.51 6.77
N LEU A 191 3.71 -12.65 7.33
CA LEU A 191 5.09 -12.46 6.89
C LEU A 191 6.03 -13.56 7.37
N PHE A 192 5.80 -14.12 8.56
CA PHE A 192 6.82 -14.89 9.27
C PHE A 192 6.42 -16.30 9.70
N SER A 193 5.12 -16.64 9.80
CA SER A 193 4.70 -17.97 10.28
C SER A 193 4.65 -19.06 9.21
N ARG A 194 5.01 -18.75 7.96
CA ARG A 194 4.97 -19.69 6.84
C ARG A 194 6.33 -20.35 6.57
N GLY A 195 6.71 -21.31 7.38
CA GLY A 195 7.97 -22.04 7.19
C GLY A 195 7.98 -23.49 7.62
N GLY A 196 6.93 -24.00 8.25
CA GLY A 196 6.82 -25.39 8.71
C GLY A 196 6.44 -26.36 7.59
N ALA A 197 6.92 -27.61 7.69
CA ALA A 197 6.52 -28.71 6.80
C ALA A 197 4.99 -28.87 6.71
N GLU A 198 4.29 -28.70 7.82
CA GLU A 198 2.82 -28.77 7.92
C GLU A 198 2.08 -27.68 7.10
N ALA A 199 2.65 -26.46 7.00
CA ALA A 199 2.06 -25.39 6.19
C ALA A 199 2.22 -25.69 4.69
N LYS A 200 3.36 -26.27 4.27
CA LYS A 200 3.60 -26.71 2.89
C LYS A 200 2.68 -27.87 2.50
N GLU A 201 2.51 -28.84 3.41
CA GLU A 201 1.67 -30.00 3.18
C GLU A 201 0.18 -29.61 3.11
N ARG A 202 -0.27 -28.70 3.98
CA ARG A 202 -1.63 -28.15 3.97
C ARG A 202 -1.90 -27.33 2.69
N ALA A 203 -0.94 -26.50 2.25
CA ALA A 203 -1.04 -25.72 1.01
C ALA A 203 -1.08 -26.64 -0.22
N ALA A 204 -0.27 -27.71 -0.27
CA ALA A 204 -0.27 -28.70 -1.34
C ALA A 204 -1.59 -29.48 -1.39
N TRP A 205 -2.12 -29.88 -0.22
CA TRP A 205 -3.41 -30.58 -0.11
C TRP A 205 -4.58 -29.67 -0.51
N GLN A 206 -4.62 -28.43 -0.04
CA GLN A 206 -5.64 -27.44 -0.42
C GLN A 206 -5.58 -27.10 -1.91
N GLY A 207 -4.38 -26.95 -2.49
CA GLY A 207 -4.20 -26.74 -3.94
C GLY A 207 -4.74 -27.90 -4.77
N SER A 208 -4.53 -29.15 -4.33
CA SER A 208 -5.02 -30.32 -5.05
C SER A 208 -6.55 -30.45 -5.03
N ILE A 209 -7.23 -29.98 -3.98
CA ILE A 209 -8.71 -29.93 -3.90
C ILE A 209 -9.24 -28.82 -4.81
N LEU A 210 -8.61 -27.65 -4.82
CA LEU A 210 -8.98 -26.55 -5.69
C LEU A 210 -8.91 -26.94 -7.18
N ASP A 211 -7.80 -27.57 -7.60
CA ASP A 211 -7.61 -28.00 -8.99
C ASP A 211 -8.61 -29.06 -9.44
N LYS A 212 -8.81 -30.05 -8.62
CA LYS A 212 -9.61 -31.24 -9.03
C LYS A 212 -11.11 -31.02 -8.91
N VAL A 213 -11.58 -30.32 -7.91
CA VAL A 213 -13.02 -30.20 -7.61
C VAL A 213 -13.56 -28.85 -8.14
N VAL A 214 -12.92 -27.74 -7.79
CA VAL A 214 -13.49 -26.40 -8.05
C VAL A 214 -13.31 -25.98 -9.49
N LEU A 215 -12.11 -26.16 -10.08
CA LEU A 215 -11.85 -25.72 -11.46
C LEU A 215 -12.56 -26.59 -12.51
N GLN A 216 -12.68 -27.89 -12.27
CA GLN A 216 -13.40 -28.78 -13.20
C GLN A 216 -14.92 -28.54 -13.15
N GLU A 217 -15.51 -28.44 -11.96
CA GLU A 217 -16.95 -28.18 -11.80
C GLU A 217 -17.31 -26.76 -12.28
N ALA A 218 -16.49 -25.73 -11.99
CA ALA A 218 -16.74 -24.38 -12.46
C ALA A 218 -16.59 -24.25 -13.99
N SER A 219 -15.64 -24.96 -14.62
CA SER A 219 -15.52 -25.01 -16.08
C SER A 219 -16.72 -25.70 -16.75
N ALA A 220 -17.25 -26.77 -16.14
CA ALA A 220 -18.46 -27.41 -16.58
C ALA A 220 -19.71 -26.51 -16.43
N LEU A 221 -19.79 -25.75 -15.32
CA LEU A 221 -20.85 -24.77 -15.07
C LEU A 221 -20.78 -23.61 -16.08
N GLN A 222 -19.58 -23.10 -16.36
CA GLN A 222 -19.37 -22.00 -17.32
C GLN A 222 -19.86 -22.32 -18.74
N LYS A 223 -19.75 -23.59 -19.16
CA LYS A 223 -20.26 -24.05 -20.47
C LYS A 223 -21.80 -24.05 -20.53
N ARG A 224 -22.48 -24.19 -19.38
CA ARG A 224 -23.95 -24.34 -19.28
C ARG A 224 -24.64 -23.06 -18.77
N ALA A 225 -23.90 -22.08 -18.32
CA ALA A 225 -24.43 -20.86 -17.70
C ALA A 225 -24.91 -19.83 -18.74
N SER A 226 -25.87 -18.98 -18.33
CA SER A 226 -26.26 -17.80 -19.07
C SER A 226 -25.10 -16.79 -19.19
N SER A 227 -25.20 -15.81 -20.10
CA SER A 227 -24.16 -14.78 -20.26
C SER A 227 -23.84 -14.01 -18.97
N ALA A 228 -24.87 -13.72 -18.15
CA ALA A 228 -24.71 -13.04 -16.86
C ALA A 228 -24.04 -13.95 -15.80
N ASP A 229 -24.36 -15.24 -15.82
CA ASP A 229 -23.77 -16.18 -14.88
C ASP A 229 -22.35 -16.62 -15.28
N LYS A 230 -22.02 -16.60 -16.60
CA LYS A 230 -20.64 -16.78 -17.08
C LYS A 230 -19.67 -15.75 -16.51
N GLN A 231 -20.11 -14.51 -16.39
CA GLN A 231 -19.29 -13.46 -15.78
C GLN A 231 -19.05 -13.72 -14.27
N LYS A 232 -20.09 -14.11 -13.52
CA LYS A 232 -19.96 -14.48 -12.09
C LYS A 232 -19.05 -15.69 -11.88
N VAL A 233 -19.15 -16.69 -12.75
CA VAL A 233 -18.27 -17.87 -12.72
C VAL A 233 -16.85 -17.49 -13.07
N ALA A 234 -16.61 -16.57 -14.02
CA ALA A 234 -15.28 -16.06 -14.35
C ALA A 234 -14.65 -15.30 -13.19
N GLU A 235 -15.41 -14.40 -12.52
CA GLU A 235 -14.98 -13.69 -11.32
C GLU A 235 -14.64 -14.64 -10.16
N TYR A 236 -15.46 -15.67 -9.96
CA TYR A 236 -15.22 -16.73 -8.98
C TYR A 236 -13.94 -17.51 -9.31
N LEU A 237 -13.75 -17.91 -10.56
CA LEU A 237 -12.54 -18.61 -11.01
C LEU A 237 -11.28 -17.76 -10.88
N ASP A 238 -11.35 -16.47 -11.14
CA ASP A 238 -10.22 -15.57 -10.94
C ASP A 238 -9.87 -15.39 -9.45
N SER A 239 -10.88 -15.34 -8.59
CA SER A 239 -10.71 -15.34 -7.13
C SER A 239 -10.03 -16.64 -6.66
N VAL A 240 -10.48 -17.80 -7.18
CA VAL A 240 -9.89 -19.10 -6.89
C VAL A 240 -8.44 -19.16 -7.39
N ARG A 241 -8.14 -18.72 -8.61
CA ARG A 241 -6.77 -18.64 -9.15
C ARG A 241 -5.87 -17.70 -8.37
N THR A 242 -6.45 -16.65 -7.79
CA THR A 242 -5.70 -15.74 -6.92
C THR A 242 -5.32 -16.42 -5.61
N VAL A 243 -6.22 -17.21 -5.01
CA VAL A 243 -5.93 -18.03 -3.84
C VAL A 243 -4.89 -19.11 -4.18
N GLU A 244 -5.05 -19.79 -5.32
CA GLU A 244 -4.12 -20.81 -5.81
C GLU A 244 -2.70 -20.24 -6.03
N ARG A 245 -2.57 -19.09 -6.70
CA ARG A 245 -1.29 -18.40 -6.86
C ARG A 245 -0.65 -18.04 -5.53
N ARG A 246 -1.43 -17.58 -4.55
CA ARG A 246 -0.94 -17.32 -3.18
C ARG A 246 -0.45 -18.60 -2.49
N MET A 247 -1.11 -19.72 -2.72
CA MET A 247 -0.70 -21.03 -2.18
C MET A 247 0.57 -21.53 -2.87
N GLN A 248 0.65 -21.44 -4.20
CA GLN A 248 1.81 -21.83 -4.99
C GLN A 248 3.03 -20.95 -4.68
N SER A 249 2.87 -19.63 -4.54
CA SER A 249 3.98 -18.72 -4.16
C SER A 249 4.51 -19.00 -2.75
N SER A 250 3.71 -19.60 -1.86
CA SER A 250 4.18 -20.03 -0.54
C SER A 250 5.02 -21.32 -0.57
N VAL A 251 4.94 -22.08 -1.65
CA VAL A 251 5.65 -23.38 -1.83
C VAL A 251 6.86 -23.22 -2.75
N LEU A 252 6.79 -22.31 -3.73
CA LEU A 252 7.90 -22.07 -4.66
C LEU A 252 8.98 -21.23 -3.95
N THR A 253 10.15 -21.78 -3.79
CA THR A 253 11.39 -21.03 -3.70
C THR A 253 11.55 -20.30 -5.05
N THR A 254 10.99 -19.13 -5.16
CA THR A 254 11.12 -18.29 -6.35
C THR A 254 12.61 -18.08 -6.62
N LYS A 255 13.06 -18.34 -7.85
CA LYS A 255 14.36 -17.88 -8.34
C LYS A 255 14.28 -16.34 -8.42
N ARG A 256 14.55 -15.67 -7.29
CA ARG A 256 14.57 -14.22 -7.23
C ARG A 256 15.80 -13.72 -7.95
N ALA A 257 15.62 -12.73 -8.81
CA ALA A 257 16.74 -12.02 -9.44
C ALA A 257 17.54 -11.18 -8.40
N TRP A 258 16.89 -10.84 -7.29
CA TRP A 258 17.45 -10.10 -6.15
C TRP A 258 17.25 -10.90 -4.86
N THR A 259 18.27 -10.91 -4.00
CA THR A 259 18.21 -11.58 -2.70
C THR A 259 17.97 -10.52 -1.62
N PRO A 260 16.87 -10.61 -0.84
CA PRO A 260 16.62 -9.67 0.24
C PRO A 260 17.73 -9.76 1.30
N PRO A 261 18.04 -8.62 1.96
CA PRO A 261 19.02 -8.60 3.04
C PRO A 261 18.62 -9.52 4.19
N THR A 262 19.60 -9.98 4.94
CA THR A 262 19.41 -10.84 6.11
C THR A 262 18.59 -10.10 7.18
N ARG A 263 17.62 -10.78 7.79
CA ARG A 263 16.80 -10.25 8.88
C ARG A 263 17.66 -9.67 10.01
N PRO A 264 17.30 -8.52 10.58
CA PRO A 264 17.87 -8.06 11.83
C PRO A 264 17.23 -8.81 13.01
N GLY A 265 18.05 -9.51 13.81
CA GLY A 265 17.71 -9.97 15.15
C GLY A 265 16.51 -10.93 15.32
N GLU A 266 16.20 -11.27 16.56
CA GLU A 266 14.97 -11.99 16.93
C GLU A 266 13.77 -11.05 16.82
N LEU A 267 12.82 -11.38 15.93
CA LEU A 267 11.55 -10.67 15.81
C LEU A 267 10.55 -11.26 16.80
N VAL A 268 10.13 -10.44 17.74
CA VAL A 268 9.07 -10.80 18.69
C VAL A 268 7.72 -10.54 18.03
N ALA A 269 6.86 -11.56 18.00
CA ALA A 269 5.51 -11.43 17.46
C ALA A 269 4.67 -10.46 18.31
N PRO A 270 3.94 -9.51 17.71
CA PRO A 270 3.02 -8.66 18.46
C PRO A 270 1.98 -9.49 19.23
N PRO A 271 1.45 -9.00 20.36
CA PRO A 271 0.35 -9.64 21.05
C PRO A 271 -0.89 -9.77 20.14
N PRO A 272 -1.77 -10.74 20.41
CA PRO A 272 -3.04 -10.86 19.68
C PRO A 272 -3.93 -9.62 19.87
N GLY A 273 -4.70 -9.28 18.83
CA GLY A 273 -5.67 -8.18 18.87
C GLY A 273 -5.18 -6.90 18.22
N VAL A 274 -5.87 -5.82 18.53
CA VAL A 274 -5.57 -4.46 18.07
C VAL A 274 -5.07 -3.67 19.28
N PRO A 275 -3.92 -2.99 19.19
CA PRO A 275 -3.43 -2.12 20.25
C PRO A 275 -4.47 -1.06 20.63
N ALA A 276 -4.65 -0.80 21.93
CA ALA A 276 -5.58 0.22 22.42
C ALA A 276 -5.08 1.64 22.10
N ASP A 277 -3.77 1.86 22.13
CA ASP A 277 -3.13 3.10 21.74
C ASP A 277 -3.04 3.19 20.22
N ARG A 278 -3.67 4.23 19.63
CA ARG A 278 -3.72 4.44 18.17
C ARG A 278 -2.34 4.74 17.58
N SER A 279 -1.49 5.47 18.30
CA SER A 279 -0.13 5.78 17.84
C SER A 279 0.73 4.52 17.80
N GLU A 280 0.64 3.69 18.83
CA GLU A 280 1.33 2.41 18.88
C GLU A 280 0.82 1.46 17.80
N HIS A 281 -0.50 1.40 17.58
CA HIS A 281 -1.10 0.62 16.50
C HIS A 281 -0.56 1.05 15.12
N CYS A 282 -0.51 2.37 14.83
CA CYS A 282 0.10 2.90 13.61
C CYS A 282 1.54 2.42 13.44
N LYS A 283 2.37 2.61 14.47
CA LYS A 283 3.79 2.25 14.44
C LYS A 283 4.01 0.77 14.21
N GLN A 284 3.30 -0.10 14.94
CA GLN A 284 3.43 -1.55 14.76
C GLN A 284 3.07 -1.98 13.34
N MET A 285 1.96 -1.49 12.77
CA MET A 285 1.56 -1.80 11.41
C MET A 285 2.57 -1.29 10.37
N MET A 286 3.07 -0.07 10.54
CA MET A 286 4.07 0.53 9.66
C MET A 286 5.42 -0.19 9.73
N ASP A 287 5.85 -0.58 10.92
CA ASP A 287 7.09 -1.35 11.12
C ASP A 287 7.02 -2.71 10.42
N LEU A 288 5.88 -3.38 10.50
CA LEU A 288 5.64 -4.63 9.77
C LEU A 288 5.59 -4.42 8.25
N LEU A 289 5.02 -3.31 7.76
CA LEU A 289 5.07 -2.97 6.33
C LEU A 289 6.51 -2.67 5.88
N ALA A 290 7.29 -1.93 6.65
CA ALA A 290 8.70 -1.68 6.36
C ALA A 290 9.49 -3.01 6.27
N LEU A 291 9.26 -3.94 7.20
CA LEU A 291 9.84 -5.28 7.15
C LEU A 291 9.36 -6.07 5.92
N ALA A 292 8.08 -5.97 5.56
CA ALA A 292 7.55 -6.65 4.38
C ALA A 292 8.23 -6.18 3.07
N LEU A 293 8.50 -4.88 2.95
CA LEU A 293 9.22 -4.30 1.82
C LEU A 293 10.71 -4.68 1.83
N TRP A 294 11.35 -4.59 2.99
CA TRP A 294 12.77 -4.90 3.15
C TRP A 294 13.06 -6.38 2.87
N THR A 295 12.20 -7.29 3.33
CA THR A 295 12.32 -8.72 3.07
C THR A 295 11.78 -9.14 1.70
N ASP A 296 11.36 -8.20 0.86
CA ASP A 296 10.72 -8.45 -0.45
C ASP A 296 9.53 -9.44 -0.35
N SER A 297 8.85 -9.42 0.78
CA SER A 297 7.61 -10.20 0.97
C SER A 297 6.45 -9.61 0.18
N THR A 298 6.48 -8.30 -0.05
CA THR A 298 5.66 -7.57 -1.03
C THR A 298 6.44 -6.38 -1.56
N ARG A 299 6.04 -5.88 -2.74
CA ARG A 299 6.54 -4.64 -3.35
C ARG A 299 5.48 -3.58 -3.48
N VAL A 300 4.23 -3.92 -3.16
CA VAL A 300 3.07 -3.02 -3.29
C VAL A 300 2.27 -3.04 -2.00
N ALA A 301 2.01 -1.86 -1.44
CA ALA A 301 1.15 -1.76 -0.27
C ALA A 301 0.25 -0.52 -0.30
N THR A 302 -0.90 -0.63 0.36
CA THR A 302 -1.77 0.50 0.72
C THR A 302 -1.98 0.50 2.23
N PHE A 303 -2.09 1.70 2.81
CA PHE A 303 -2.34 1.86 4.24
C PHE A 303 -3.39 2.94 4.49
N MET A 304 -4.41 2.62 5.27
CA MET A 304 -5.45 3.55 5.66
C MET A 304 -5.33 3.92 7.14
N PHE A 305 -5.03 5.20 7.40
CA PHE A 305 -5.05 5.74 8.78
C PHE A 305 -6.47 5.84 9.32
N THR A 306 -7.40 6.21 8.44
CA THR A 306 -8.81 6.41 8.76
C THR A 306 -9.66 5.98 7.58
N ASN A 307 -10.85 5.51 7.87
CA ASN A 307 -11.91 5.41 6.86
C ASN A 307 -12.35 6.80 6.40
N GLU A 308 -13.01 6.90 5.25
CA GLU A 308 -13.90 8.03 5.01
C GLU A 308 -15.10 7.97 5.96
N LEU A 309 -15.52 9.11 6.45
CA LEU A 309 -16.51 9.21 7.55
C LEU A 309 -15.96 8.63 8.88
N SER A 310 -14.65 8.72 9.11
CA SER A 310 -14.04 8.23 10.34
C SER A 310 -14.49 9.03 11.55
N GLU A 311 -15.04 8.33 12.53
CA GLU A 311 -15.33 8.83 13.88
C GLU A 311 -14.20 8.45 14.88
N GLY A 312 -12.99 8.21 14.37
CA GLY A 312 -11.85 7.77 15.16
C GLY A 312 -11.55 8.67 16.35
N ASP A 313 -11.11 8.06 17.45
CA ASP A 313 -10.72 8.74 18.67
C ASP A 313 -9.29 9.30 18.56
N PHE A 314 -9.15 10.62 18.70
CA PHE A 314 -7.90 11.34 18.69
C PHE A 314 -7.64 12.14 19.98
N ARG A 315 -8.38 11.84 21.07
CA ARG A 315 -8.23 12.52 22.37
C ARG A 315 -6.82 12.40 22.94
N PHE A 316 -6.07 11.38 22.59
CA PHE A 316 -4.66 11.21 22.98
C PHE A 316 -3.74 12.33 22.48
N LEU A 317 -4.13 13.07 21.44
CA LEU A 317 -3.38 14.25 20.98
C LEU A 317 -3.53 15.45 21.90
N GLY A 318 -4.41 15.42 22.89
CA GLY A 318 -4.74 16.54 23.73
C GLY A 318 -5.40 17.67 22.94
N SER A 319 -4.78 18.82 22.85
CA SER A 319 -5.17 19.95 21.94
C SER A 319 -6.66 20.32 21.97
N GLY A 320 -7.41 20.00 23.03
CA GLY A 320 -8.86 20.23 23.10
C GLY A 320 -9.72 19.24 22.30
N ILE A 321 -9.15 18.13 21.83
CA ILE A 321 -9.90 17.10 21.09
C ILE A 321 -10.76 16.29 22.05
N THR A 322 -12.10 16.47 21.97
CA THR A 322 -13.08 15.85 22.87
C THR A 322 -14.18 15.09 22.15
N SER A 323 -14.23 15.18 20.80
CA SER A 323 -15.32 14.68 19.99
C SER A 323 -14.81 13.96 18.74
N SER A 324 -15.71 13.65 17.82
CA SER A 324 -15.46 12.84 16.62
C SER A 324 -14.67 13.58 15.54
N PHE A 325 -13.87 12.82 14.78
CA PHE A 325 -13.06 13.37 13.71
C PHE A 325 -13.93 13.88 12.54
N HIS A 326 -14.90 13.07 12.07
CA HIS A 326 -15.74 13.44 10.93
C HIS A 326 -16.72 14.58 11.26
N ASP A 327 -17.68 14.32 12.16
CA ASP A 327 -18.80 15.24 12.36
C ASP A 327 -18.41 16.56 13.04
N THR A 328 -17.33 16.54 13.85
CA THR A 328 -16.95 17.72 14.62
C THR A 328 -15.80 18.49 14.00
N TYR A 329 -14.71 17.80 13.64
CA TYR A 329 -13.47 18.47 13.26
C TYR A 329 -13.29 18.61 11.76
N SER A 330 -13.68 17.61 10.95
CA SER A 330 -13.65 17.79 9.50
C SER A 330 -14.70 18.80 9.05
N HIS A 331 -15.88 18.82 9.70
CA HIS A 331 -16.91 19.81 9.53
C HIS A 331 -16.77 20.99 10.52
N HIS A 332 -15.59 21.62 10.49
CA HIS A 332 -15.20 22.68 11.45
C HIS A 332 -15.98 23.99 11.32
N GLY A 333 -16.69 24.24 10.21
CA GLY A 333 -17.46 25.47 10.00
C GLY A 333 -16.64 26.75 10.18
N ASN A 334 -15.31 26.69 9.94
CA ASN A 334 -14.34 27.77 10.18
C ASN A 334 -14.20 28.20 11.66
N ASN A 335 -14.69 27.39 12.62
CA ASN A 335 -14.44 27.63 14.03
C ASN A 335 -12.94 27.43 14.34
N PRO A 336 -12.23 28.43 14.91
CA PRO A 336 -10.79 28.33 15.12
C PRO A 336 -10.34 27.16 16.01
N GLU A 337 -11.10 26.79 17.03
CA GLU A 337 -10.79 25.70 17.94
C GLU A 337 -10.91 24.36 17.23
N LYS A 338 -11.99 24.16 16.46
CA LYS A 338 -12.18 22.97 15.64
C LYS A 338 -11.12 22.82 14.56
N VAL A 339 -10.75 23.95 13.91
CA VAL A 339 -9.64 23.99 12.93
C VAL A 339 -8.32 23.58 13.57
N ALA A 340 -8.04 24.05 14.80
CA ALA A 340 -6.82 23.64 15.52
C ALA A 340 -6.80 22.13 15.78
N CYS A 341 -7.90 21.54 16.22
CA CYS A 341 -8.03 20.10 16.41
C CYS A 341 -7.87 19.33 15.09
N TYR A 342 -8.52 19.81 14.02
CA TYR A 342 -8.42 19.21 12.67
C TYR A 342 -6.97 19.20 12.16
N LYS A 343 -6.26 20.32 12.31
CA LYS A 343 -4.84 20.44 12.00
C LYS A 343 -3.97 19.48 12.82
N ALA A 344 -4.25 19.33 14.11
CA ALA A 344 -3.50 18.41 14.98
C ALA A 344 -3.65 16.95 14.51
N ILE A 345 -4.86 16.54 14.09
CA ILE A 345 -5.10 15.20 13.52
C ILE A 345 -4.38 15.03 12.18
N ASN A 346 -4.45 16.03 11.29
CA ASN A 346 -3.72 15.97 10.01
C ASN A 346 -2.21 15.86 10.23
N LYS A 347 -1.66 16.65 11.14
CA LYS A 347 -0.25 16.64 11.49
C LYS A 347 0.18 15.28 12.08
N PHE A 348 -0.62 14.69 12.97
CA PHE A 348 -0.35 13.36 13.52
C PHE A 348 -0.15 12.32 12.41
N HIS A 349 -1.05 12.25 11.42
CA HIS A 349 -0.91 11.30 10.33
C HIS A 349 0.33 11.58 9.46
N ALA A 350 0.62 12.84 9.17
CA ALA A 350 1.83 13.24 8.46
C ALA A 350 3.11 12.85 9.21
N GLU A 351 3.13 12.98 10.54
CA GLU A 351 4.24 12.55 11.40
C GLU A 351 4.47 11.03 11.33
N GLN A 352 3.38 10.24 11.24
CA GLN A 352 3.53 8.79 11.09
C GLN A 352 4.15 8.43 9.72
N VAL A 353 3.75 9.11 8.64
CA VAL A 353 4.35 8.88 7.31
C VAL A 353 5.80 9.35 7.26
N ALA A 354 6.13 10.48 7.89
CA ALA A 354 7.50 10.96 8.00
C ALA A 354 8.40 9.98 8.79
N TYR A 355 7.88 9.41 9.88
CA TYR A 355 8.53 8.33 10.63
C TYR A 355 8.81 7.13 9.71
N PHE A 356 7.81 6.67 8.95
CA PHE A 356 7.96 5.56 8.04
C PHE A 356 9.00 5.85 6.94
N ALA A 357 8.92 7.03 6.31
CA ALA A 357 9.87 7.46 5.29
C ALA A 357 11.31 7.50 5.82
N SER A 358 11.52 8.09 7.00
CA SER A 358 12.83 8.13 7.66
C SER A 358 13.35 6.73 8.00
N LYS A 359 12.47 5.82 8.39
CA LYS A 359 12.83 4.41 8.63
C LYS A 359 13.29 3.73 7.34
N LEU A 360 12.57 3.89 6.23
CA LEU A 360 13.01 3.35 4.93
C LEU A 360 14.32 4.00 4.47
N ASP A 361 14.52 5.28 4.77
CA ASP A 361 15.74 6.00 4.38
C ASP A 361 16.98 5.56 5.18
N SER A 362 16.79 5.04 6.38
CA SER A 362 17.87 4.48 7.20
C SER A 362 18.35 3.10 6.72
N ILE A 363 17.57 2.41 5.88
CA ILE A 363 17.87 1.05 5.40
C ILE A 363 18.61 1.15 4.07
N LYS A 364 19.88 0.71 4.04
CA LYS A 364 20.69 0.64 2.82
C LYS A 364 20.48 -0.69 2.11
N GLU A 365 20.37 -0.62 0.79
CA GLU A 365 20.29 -1.79 -0.10
C GLU A 365 21.61 -2.00 -0.87
N ASP A 366 21.76 -3.17 -1.44
CA ASP A 366 23.02 -3.60 -2.09
C ASP A 366 23.40 -2.77 -3.34
N ASP A 367 22.46 -2.01 -3.90
CA ASP A 367 22.68 -1.10 -5.02
C ASP A 367 23.22 0.29 -4.60
N GLY A 368 23.46 0.47 -3.30
CA GLY A 368 23.98 1.71 -2.70
C GLY A 368 22.91 2.76 -2.39
N ARG A 369 21.65 2.52 -2.79
CA ARG A 369 20.50 3.36 -2.47
C ARG A 369 19.89 2.99 -1.12
N THR A 370 18.99 3.85 -0.63
CA THR A 370 18.15 3.48 0.51
C THR A 370 16.90 2.75 0.03
N LEU A 371 16.24 2.03 0.94
CA LEU A 371 14.93 1.43 0.67
C LEU A 371 13.91 2.52 0.27
N LEU A 372 14.03 3.75 0.80
CA LEU A 372 13.22 4.90 0.39
C LEU A 372 13.55 5.33 -1.04
N ASP A 373 14.81 5.41 -1.43
CA ASP A 373 15.22 5.74 -2.81
C ASP A 373 14.63 4.75 -3.83
N ASN A 374 14.54 3.47 -3.43
CA ASN A 374 13.94 2.40 -4.25
C ASN A 374 12.42 2.29 -4.10
N SER A 375 11.79 3.28 -3.46
CA SER A 375 10.33 3.31 -3.26
C SER A 375 9.70 4.56 -3.88
N ALA A 376 8.41 4.46 -4.24
CA ALA A 376 7.50 5.57 -4.43
C ALA A 376 6.44 5.50 -3.33
N VAL A 377 6.55 6.38 -2.34
CA VAL A 377 5.65 6.45 -1.19
C VAL A 377 4.74 7.65 -1.36
N PHE A 378 3.44 7.41 -1.54
CA PHE A 378 2.43 8.44 -1.62
C PHE A 378 1.76 8.66 -0.27
N PHE A 379 1.43 9.91 0.02
CA PHE A 379 0.60 10.28 1.15
C PHE A 379 -0.42 11.34 0.74
N GLY A 380 -1.68 11.13 1.12
CA GLY A 380 -2.73 12.08 0.80
C GLY A 380 -4.12 11.56 1.08
N GLY A 381 -5.10 12.27 0.53
CA GLY A 381 -6.52 11.97 0.69
C GLY A 381 -7.36 12.30 -0.54
N ALA A 382 -8.60 11.87 -0.53
CA ALA A 382 -9.56 12.07 -1.60
C ALA A 382 -10.33 13.41 -1.49
N LEU A 383 -10.06 14.17 -0.44
CA LEU A 383 -10.63 15.48 -0.17
C LEU A 383 -9.52 16.48 0.12
N LYS A 384 -9.54 17.63 -0.58
CA LYS A 384 -8.71 18.79 -0.23
C LYS A 384 -9.11 19.34 1.12
N ASP A 385 -10.42 19.45 1.35
CA ASP A 385 -11.04 20.00 2.55
C ASP A 385 -12.29 19.19 2.92
N GLY A 386 -12.28 18.60 4.10
CA GLY A 386 -13.42 17.83 4.62
C GLY A 386 -14.63 18.71 4.88
N ASN A 387 -14.46 19.97 5.30
CA ASN A 387 -15.56 20.88 5.60
C ASN A 387 -16.41 21.23 4.37
N GLY A 388 -15.76 21.35 3.20
CA GLY A 388 -16.42 21.67 1.93
C GLY A 388 -16.63 20.46 1.02
N HIS A 389 -16.20 19.27 1.41
CA HIS A 389 -16.19 18.07 0.55
C HIS A 389 -15.50 18.29 -0.81
N VAL A 390 -14.41 19.08 -0.81
CA VAL A 390 -13.74 19.52 -2.03
C VAL A 390 -12.80 18.41 -2.54
N ASN A 391 -13.00 17.96 -3.79
CA ASN A 391 -12.18 16.94 -4.46
C ASN A 391 -11.36 17.48 -5.64
N VAL A 392 -11.12 18.78 -5.68
CA VAL A 392 -10.17 19.46 -6.57
C VAL A 392 -8.96 19.89 -5.77
N ASP A 393 -7.78 19.94 -6.45
CA ASP A 393 -6.52 20.30 -5.80
C ASP A 393 -6.22 19.40 -4.60
N LEU A 394 -6.29 18.08 -4.85
CA LEU A 394 -6.13 17.03 -3.83
C LEU A 394 -4.78 17.15 -3.11
N PRO A 395 -4.75 16.87 -1.80
CA PRO A 395 -3.51 16.80 -1.03
C PRO A 395 -2.74 15.53 -1.40
N VAL A 396 -1.67 15.68 -2.18
CA VAL A 396 -0.81 14.56 -2.59
C VAL A 396 0.66 14.91 -2.38
N ALA A 397 1.33 14.11 -1.56
CA ALA A 397 2.78 14.10 -1.38
C ALA A 397 3.34 12.78 -1.89
N LEU A 398 4.49 12.82 -2.57
CA LEU A 398 5.25 11.69 -3.08
C LEU A 398 6.66 11.76 -2.52
N ILE A 399 7.13 10.68 -1.90
CA ILE A 399 8.42 10.59 -1.22
C ILE A 399 9.24 9.44 -1.84
N GLY A 400 10.53 9.66 -2.08
CA GLY A 400 11.43 8.68 -2.68
C GLY A 400 11.72 8.98 -4.15
N SER A 401 12.16 7.96 -4.91
CA SER A 401 12.52 8.13 -6.34
C SER A 401 12.27 6.90 -7.21
N ALA A 402 11.57 5.86 -6.69
CA ALA A 402 11.35 4.59 -7.39
C ALA A 402 12.62 4.04 -8.07
N GLY A 403 13.74 4.00 -7.34
CA GLY A 403 15.02 3.54 -7.89
C GLY A 403 15.65 4.50 -8.90
N GLY A 404 15.31 5.80 -8.82
CA GLY A 404 15.78 6.85 -9.75
C GLY A 404 14.95 6.94 -11.03
N LYS A 405 13.75 6.33 -11.06
CA LYS A 405 12.83 6.43 -12.20
C LYS A 405 12.23 7.82 -12.34
N PHE A 406 12.15 8.56 -11.25
CA PHE A 406 11.86 9.99 -11.26
C PHE A 406 12.79 10.73 -10.30
N LYS A 407 12.88 12.05 -10.47
CA LYS A 407 13.61 12.94 -9.56
C LYS A 407 12.62 13.69 -8.68
N PRO A 408 12.82 13.71 -7.35
CA PRO A 408 12.00 14.56 -6.48
C PRO A 408 12.04 16.02 -6.93
N ALA A 409 10.87 16.63 -7.10
CA ALA A 409 10.70 17.91 -7.73
C ALA A 409 10.32 19.05 -6.74
N GLY A 410 10.20 18.74 -5.45
CA GLY A 410 9.75 19.70 -4.43
C GLY A 410 8.26 20.03 -4.59
N HIS A 411 7.90 21.32 -4.69
CA HIS A 411 6.52 21.73 -4.92
C HIS A 411 6.25 21.98 -6.39
N ILE A 412 5.34 21.19 -6.97
CA ILE A 412 4.90 21.31 -8.37
C ILE A 412 3.38 21.52 -8.47
N LYS A 413 2.96 22.16 -9.54
CA LYS A 413 1.54 22.34 -9.86
C LYS A 413 1.27 21.72 -11.24
N ALA A 414 0.45 20.69 -11.27
CA ALA A 414 -0.10 20.22 -12.53
C ALA A 414 -1.01 21.31 -13.16
N PRO A 415 -1.29 21.24 -14.47
CA PRO A 415 -2.32 22.10 -15.04
C PRO A 415 -3.64 21.99 -14.28
N ASP A 416 -4.41 23.08 -14.28
CA ASP A 416 -5.73 23.06 -13.63
C ASP A 416 -6.61 21.96 -14.19
N HIS A 417 -7.44 21.36 -13.35
CA HIS A 417 -8.31 20.24 -13.71
C HIS A 417 -7.59 18.97 -14.18
N THR A 418 -6.35 18.75 -13.72
CA THR A 418 -5.65 17.50 -14.00
C THR A 418 -6.24 16.34 -13.17
N ASN A 419 -6.84 15.35 -13.85
CA ASN A 419 -7.31 14.16 -13.15
C ASN A 419 -6.15 13.39 -12.51
N VAL A 420 -6.34 12.87 -11.28
CA VAL A 420 -5.33 12.06 -10.58
C VAL A 420 -4.88 10.83 -11.40
N ALA A 421 -5.69 10.37 -12.34
CA ALA A 421 -5.33 9.33 -13.31
C ALA A 421 -4.07 9.67 -14.13
N ASN A 422 -3.75 10.98 -14.33
CA ASN A 422 -2.50 11.42 -14.97
C ASN A 422 -1.29 11.07 -14.08
N LEU A 423 -1.40 11.25 -12.77
CA LEU A 423 -0.38 10.83 -11.81
C LEU A 423 -0.23 9.30 -11.82
N HIS A 424 -1.33 8.57 -11.88
CA HIS A 424 -1.31 7.11 -11.94
C HIS A 424 -0.67 6.61 -13.24
N LEU A 425 -1.01 7.20 -14.39
CA LEU A 425 -0.38 6.90 -15.68
C LEU A 425 1.13 7.18 -15.64
N THR A 426 1.55 8.27 -14.98
CA THR A 426 2.97 8.59 -14.77
C THR A 426 3.65 7.52 -13.94
N ALA A 427 3.05 7.17 -12.79
CA ALA A 427 3.59 6.16 -11.89
C ALA A 427 3.70 4.78 -12.56
N LEU A 428 2.72 4.37 -13.36
CA LEU A 428 2.76 3.11 -14.10
C LEU A 428 4.01 3.01 -14.98
N GLY A 429 4.43 4.12 -15.62
CA GLY A 429 5.65 4.17 -16.43
C GLY A 429 6.92 3.85 -15.62
N TRP A 430 7.00 4.22 -14.37
CA TRP A 430 8.16 3.89 -13.50
C TRP A 430 8.32 2.37 -13.31
N TYR A 431 7.23 1.62 -13.38
CA TYR A 431 7.20 0.16 -13.23
C TYR A 431 7.24 -0.56 -14.58
N GLY A 432 7.50 0.17 -15.70
CA GLY A 432 7.55 -0.39 -17.04
C GLY A 432 6.19 -0.85 -17.57
N ILE A 433 5.12 -0.15 -17.16
CA ILE A 433 3.75 -0.37 -17.62
C ILE A 433 3.38 0.83 -18.48
N GLU A 434 3.44 0.66 -19.82
CA GLU A 434 3.09 1.70 -20.77
C GLU A 434 1.65 1.49 -21.23
N LEU A 435 0.81 2.48 -20.94
CA LEU A 435 -0.59 2.53 -21.36
C LEU A 435 -0.85 3.85 -22.09
N PRO A 436 -1.76 3.88 -23.06
CA PRO A 436 -2.17 5.12 -23.73
C PRO A 436 -2.92 6.07 -22.80
N ASP A 437 -3.67 5.50 -21.87
CA ASP A 437 -4.39 6.19 -20.79
C ASP A 437 -4.58 5.26 -19.59
N PHE A 438 -5.00 5.82 -18.46
CA PHE A 438 -5.38 5.06 -17.26
C PHE A 438 -6.87 5.18 -17.00
N ASN A 439 -7.58 4.05 -17.12
CA ASN A 439 -9.03 3.90 -16.90
C ASN A 439 -9.93 4.83 -17.74
N GLY A 440 -9.42 5.41 -18.84
CA GLY A 440 -10.15 6.37 -19.66
C GLY A 440 -10.25 7.80 -19.10
N PHE A 441 -9.50 8.11 -18.02
CA PHE A 441 -9.58 9.40 -17.30
C PHE A 441 -8.29 10.21 -17.37
N SER A 442 -7.18 9.65 -17.80
CA SER A 442 -5.94 10.39 -17.97
C SER A 442 -5.83 11.02 -19.33
N THR A 443 -5.22 12.20 -19.39
CA THR A 443 -4.95 12.96 -20.63
C THR A 443 -3.46 13.01 -20.97
N GLY A 444 -2.60 12.43 -20.12
CA GLY A 444 -1.16 12.36 -20.32
C GLY A 444 -0.41 12.22 -19.00
N LYS A 445 0.91 12.07 -19.06
CA LYS A 445 1.80 11.98 -17.89
C LYS A 445 2.10 13.37 -17.30
N ILE A 446 2.41 13.44 -16.01
CA ILE A 446 2.90 14.65 -15.34
C ILE A 446 4.39 14.78 -15.64
N LYS A 447 4.76 15.76 -16.46
CA LYS A 447 6.09 15.90 -17.06
C LYS A 447 7.22 16.06 -16.03
N GLU A 448 6.96 16.74 -14.94
CA GLU A 448 7.95 17.09 -13.92
C GLU A 448 8.48 15.86 -13.16
N ILE A 449 7.76 14.75 -13.23
CA ILE A 449 8.09 13.49 -12.56
C ILE A 449 7.95 12.24 -13.48
N ALA A 450 7.81 12.46 -14.80
CA ALA A 450 7.66 11.39 -15.79
C ALA A 450 8.99 10.72 -16.18
#